data_b429c476efb50da89e0ff16dee132da7
#
_entry.id   b429c476efb50da89e0ff16dee132da7
#
_cell.length_a   1.000
_cell.length_b   1.000
_cell.length_c   1.000
_cell.angle_alpha   90.00
_cell.angle_beta   90.00
_cell.angle_gamma   90.00
#
_symmetry.space_group_name_H-M   'P 1'
#
loop_
_entity.id
_entity.type
_entity.pdbx_description
1 polymer ?
#
loop_
_entity_poly.entity_id
_entity_poly.type
_entity_poly.pdbx_seq_one_letter_code
_entity_poly.pdbx_strand_id
1 'polypeptide(L)'
;TNKLASIVFTSGTTGKGKGVMLSQANIGLDMTLGMYNFDITKKTLHVLPPHHTFGSTVNYVGHLSQGCEVYISSGIKHVSDEIREQQPTHLILVPAFLEVMNKKIWAAARKGGKEGLLKGMMALSNFLRKFGIDIRRTLFKSVLKPFGGKLEMIICGGAKLDEDIIRTFDSIGITVLNGYGITECSPLISANRNKYQKPGSVGTPILACRVKIDNPDENGEGEICVKGPNVMLGYFNNPEATAEAFDKDGYFHTGDYGRLDEEGWIYITGRKKNLIILSNGKNIYPEELEAELQKIEGVSEVVVYAGESKIQKDKITIVAEIYPDFDLLKARGVENPQSYFDDQVKLINSKLPVYKAIKRVKLRDTEFQKNTSRKIVRFSIDKQID
;
A
#
# COMPACT_ATOMS: atom_id res chain seq x y z
N THR A 1 5.27 29.37 6.41
CA THR A 1 6.44 30.02 5.79
C THR A 1 7.17 29.02 4.91
N ASN A 2 7.91 29.52 3.88
CA ASN A 2 8.75 28.68 3.02
C ASN A 2 10.13 28.37 3.65
N LYS A 3 10.27 28.55 4.95
CA LYS A 3 11.49 28.17 5.68
C LYS A 3 11.59 26.64 5.76
N LEU A 4 12.80 26.11 5.54
CA LEU A 4 13.09 24.70 5.72
C LEU A 4 12.72 24.26 7.15
N ALA A 5 11.90 23.20 7.24
CA ALA A 5 11.46 22.65 8.52
C ALA A 5 12.05 21.26 8.79
N SER A 6 12.19 20.45 7.74
CA SER A 6 12.65 19.06 7.87
C SER A 6 13.42 18.62 6.64
N ILE A 7 14.39 17.73 6.85
CA ILE A 7 15.08 16.98 5.79
C ILE A 7 14.83 15.50 6.10
N VAL A 8 14.11 14.81 5.21
CA VAL A 8 13.77 13.40 5.35
C VAL A 8 14.52 12.60 4.30
N PHE A 9 15.37 11.66 4.71
CA PHE A 9 16.10 10.82 3.78
C PHE A 9 15.25 9.67 3.28
N THR A 10 15.13 9.56 1.95
CA THR A 10 14.49 8.42 1.29
C THR A 10 15.55 7.44 0.81
N SER A 11 15.24 6.14 0.84
CA SER A 11 16.09 5.13 0.23
C SER A 11 16.06 5.31 -1.30
N GLY A 12 17.03 6.05 -1.82
CA GLY A 12 17.18 6.25 -3.26
C GLY A 12 17.36 4.92 -4.01
N THR A 13 17.01 4.92 -5.29
CA THR A 13 17.16 3.76 -6.18
C THR A 13 18.62 3.39 -6.44
N THR A 14 19.55 4.32 -6.19
CA THR A 14 20.99 4.19 -6.43
C THR A 14 21.76 3.77 -5.18
N GLY A 15 21.09 3.38 -4.10
CA GLY A 15 21.71 3.01 -2.83
C GLY A 15 22.11 4.21 -1.93
N LYS A 16 22.26 5.41 -2.48
CA LYS A 16 22.48 6.64 -1.71
C LYS A 16 21.12 7.32 -1.47
N GLY A 17 20.76 7.49 -0.19
CA GLY A 17 19.52 8.19 0.19
C GLY A 17 19.54 9.65 -0.29
N LYS A 18 18.41 10.14 -0.81
CA LYS A 18 18.22 11.57 -1.12
C LYS A 18 17.53 12.26 0.05
N GLY A 19 18.07 13.39 0.49
CA GLY A 19 17.45 14.20 1.55
C GLY A 19 16.37 15.11 0.96
N VAL A 20 15.13 14.81 1.23
CA VAL A 20 13.96 15.61 0.79
C VAL A 20 13.79 16.80 1.72
N MET A 21 13.87 18.02 1.17
CA MET A 21 13.72 19.27 1.93
C MET A 21 12.25 19.70 1.97
N LEU A 22 11.65 19.70 3.15
CA LEU A 22 10.28 20.12 3.38
C LEU A 22 10.23 21.43 4.16
N SER A 23 9.46 22.39 3.65
CA SER A 23 9.21 23.65 4.34
C SER A 23 8.09 23.51 5.39
N GLN A 24 8.00 24.51 6.29
CA GLN A 24 6.86 24.63 7.20
C GLN A 24 5.53 24.73 6.43
N ALA A 25 5.53 25.39 5.27
CA ALA A 25 4.34 25.51 4.43
C ALA A 25 3.95 24.16 3.81
N ASN A 26 4.92 23.38 3.29
CA ASN A 26 4.65 22.07 2.75
C ASN A 26 3.96 21.16 3.78
N ILE A 27 4.55 21.04 4.97
CA ILE A 27 4.02 20.19 6.06
C ILE A 27 2.68 20.72 6.56
N GLY A 28 2.58 22.04 6.81
CA GLY A 28 1.37 22.64 7.36
C GLY A 28 0.16 22.58 6.42
N LEU A 29 0.39 22.77 5.12
CA LEU A 29 -0.66 22.66 4.11
C LEU A 29 -1.06 21.21 3.86
N ASP A 30 -0.11 20.28 3.83
CA ASP A 30 -0.43 18.86 3.73
C ASP A 30 -1.32 18.39 4.88
N MET A 31 -0.99 18.77 6.12
CA MET A 31 -1.82 18.47 7.28
C MET A 31 -3.19 19.12 7.23
N THR A 32 -3.28 20.39 6.84
CA THR A 32 -4.55 21.10 6.82
C THR A 32 -5.45 20.58 5.70
N LEU A 33 -4.92 20.50 4.48
CA LEU A 33 -5.70 20.14 3.29
C LEU A 33 -5.88 18.61 3.19
N GLY A 34 -4.88 17.83 3.61
CA GLY A 34 -4.94 16.38 3.63
C GLY A 34 -5.88 15.85 4.69
N MET A 35 -5.78 16.35 5.92
CA MET A 35 -6.61 15.90 7.02
C MET A 35 -8.09 16.25 6.83
N TYR A 36 -8.42 17.28 6.01
CA TYR A 36 -9.79 17.60 5.64
C TYR A 36 -10.54 16.46 4.93
N ASN A 37 -9.82 15.49 4.38
CA ASN A 37 -10.43 14.32 3.73
C ASN A 37 -10.98 13.29 4.74
N PHE A 38 -10.63 13.40 6.02
CA PHE A 38 -10.93 12.39 7.02
C PHE A 38 -11.78 12.97 8.16
N ASP A 39 -12.87 12.29 8.50
CA ASP A 39 -13.66 12.60 9.70
C ASP A 39 -12.91 12.04 10.93
N ILE A 40 -11.81 12.69 11.29
CA ILE A 40 -10.95 12.26 12.39
C ILE A 40 -11.66 12.48 13.71
N THR A 41 -11.63 11.47 14.57
CA THR A 41 -12.26 11.48 15.87
C THR A 41 -11.24 11.23 16.98
N LYS A 42 -11.57 11.67 18.15
CA LYS A 42 -10.98 11.67 19.48
C LYS A 42 -9.57 11.07 19.69
N LYS A 43 -9.29 9.79 19.34
CA LYS A 43 -8.10 9.09 19.82
C LYS A 43 -7.48 8.18 18.77
N THR A 44 -6.17 8.29 18.60
CA THR A 44 -5.38 7.40 17.74
C THR A 44 -4.21 6.77 18.48
N LEU A 45 -3.72 5.65 17.97
CA LEU A 45 -2.47 5.02 18.39
C LEU A 45 -1.41 5.23 17.29
N HIS A 46 -0.32 5.90 17.64
CA HIS A 46 0.80 6.13 16.74
C HIS A 46 1.73 4.93 16.72
N VAL A 47 1.70 4.14 15.64
CA VAL A 47 2.48 2.91 15.46
C VAL A 47 3.53 3.00 14.35
N LEU A 48 3.43 4.00 13.48
CA LEU A 48 4.35 4.18 12.36
C LEU A 48 5.66 4.83 12.82
N PRO A 49 6.80 4.51 12.17
CA PRO A 49 8.07 5.12 12.50
C PRO A 49 8.03 6.66 12.36
N PRO A 50 8.42 7.42 13.39
CA PRO A 50 8.34 8.89 13.38
C PRO A 50 9.33 9.57 12.42
N HIS A 51 10.31 8.85 11.90
CA HIS A 51 11.26 9.36 10.91
C HIS A 51 10.73 9.30 9.47
N HIS A 52 9.55 8.73 9.25
CA HIS A 52 8.85 8.75 7.97
C HIS A 52 7.75 9.82 7.99
N THR A 53 7.57 10.54 6.88
CA THR A 53 6.55 11.60 6.74
C THR A 53 5.13 11.09 7.03
N PHE A 54 4.79 9.87 6.67
CA PHE A 54 3.49 9.28 6.99
C PHE A 54 3.30 9.11 8.51
N GLY A 55 4.34 8.74 9.24
CA GLY A 55 4.33 8.69 10.70
C GLY A 55 4.35 10.07 11.34
N SER A 56 5.32 10.92 10.99
CA SER A 56 5.50 12.23 11.60
C SER A 56 4.42 13.24 11.19
N THR A 57 4.21 13.43 9.89
CA THR A 57 3.28 14.46 9.40
C THR A 57 1.84 14.04 9.60
N VAL A 58 1.43 12.90 9.03
CA VAL A 58 0.01 12.51 9.03
C VAL A 58 -0.41 11.93 10.38
N ASN A 59 0.32 10.92 10.90
CA ASN A 59 -0.12 10.22 12.10
C ASN A 59 0.15 10.99 13.40
N TYR A 60 1.21 11.79 13.49
CA TYR A 60 1.51 12.51 14.72
C TYR A 60 1.03 13.96 14.67
N VAL A 61 1.65 14.79 13.83
CA VAL A 61 1.37 16.24 13.83
C VAL A 61 -0.04 16.55 13.29
N GLY A 62 -0.49 15.81 12.27
CA GLY A 62 -1.84 15.95 11.71
C GLY A 62 -2.93 15.73 12.75
N HIS A 63 -2.80 14.69 13.58
CA HIS A 63 -3.78 14.38 14.63
C HIS A 63 -3.74 15.41 15.77
N LEU A 64 -2.54 15.84 16.19
CA LEU A 64 -2.42 16.90 17.19
C LEU A 64 -3.05 18.20 16.72
N SER A 65 -2.91 18.54 15.41
CA SER A 65 -3.52 19.74 14.83
C SER A 65 -5.06 19.71 14.84
N GLN A 66 -5.65 18.52 14.89
CA GLN A 66 -7.10 18.29 15.00
C GLN A 66 -7.58 18.13 16.46
N GLY A 67 -6.70 18.31 17.44
CA GLY A 67 -7.04 18.16 18.87
C GLY A 67 -7.27 16.72 19.30
N CYS A 68 -6.73 15.75 18.59
CA CYS A 68 -6.85 14.34 18.95
C CYS A 68 -5.89 13.94 20.07
N GLU A 69 -6.31 13.01 20.90
CA GLU A 69 -5.43 12.28 21.80
C GLU A 69 -4.58 11.29 21.01
N VAL A 70 -3.25 11.43 21.08
CA VAL A 70 -2.29 10.56 20.39
C VAL A 70 -1.52 9.75 21.42
N TYR A 71 -1.75 8.44 21.46
CA TYR A 71 -0.94 7.51 22.26
C TYR A 71 0.20 6.99 21.38
N ILE A 72 1.44 7.07 21.84
CA ILE A 72 2.62 6.58 21.12
C ILE A 72 2.87 5.14 21.54
N SER A 73 2.86 4.23 20.56
CA SER A 73 3.11 2.81 20.81
C SER A 73 4.53 2.55 21.31
N SER A 74 4.66 1.66 22.28
CA SER A 74 5.94 1.21 22.82
C SER A 74 6.69 0.27 21.86
N GLY A 75 6.05 -0.18 20.79
CA GLY A 75 6.68 -0.99 19.74
C GLY A 75 5.75 -2.01 19.11
N ILE A 76 6.13 -2.52 17.95
CA ILE A 76 5.30 -3.39 17.10
C ILE A 76 4.76 -4.62 17.85
N LYS A 77 5.53 -5.17 18.78
CA LYS A 77 5.13 -6.35 19.57
C LYS A 77 3.93 -6.06 20.50
N HIS A 78 3.76 -4.82 20.92
CA HIS A 78 2.75 -4.39 21.88
C HIS A 78 1.48 -3.82 21.25
N VAL A 79 1.52 -3.51 19.93
CA VAL A 79 0.42 -2.84 19.22
C VAL A 79 -0.94 -3.51 19.44
N SER A 80 -1.02 -4.85 19.45
CA SER A 80 -2.30 -5.55 19.62
C SER A 80 -2.88 -5.37 21.02
N ASP A 81 -2.04 -5.30 22.06
CA ASP A 81 -2.45 -5.09 23.44
C ASP A 81 -2.81 -3.62 23.66
N GLU A 82 -1.99 -2.72 23.16
CA GLU A 82 -2.22 -1.27 23.22
C GLU A 82 -3.50 -0.84 22.50
N ILE A 83 -3.84 -1.44 21.34
CA ILE A 83 -5.14 -1.21 20.68
C ILE A 83 -6.31 -1.61 21.59
N ARG A 84 -6.21 -2.72 22.32
CA ARG A 84 -7.25 -3.17 23.25
C ARG A 84 -7.37 -2.25 24.47
N GLU A 85 -6.25 -1.82 25.03
CA GLU A 85 -6.19 -0.96 26.22
C GLU A 85 -6.60 0.47 25.90
N GLN A 86 -6.01 1.04 24.86
CA GLN A 86 -6.20 2.44 24.50
C GLN A 86 -7.51 2.69 23.76
N GLN A 87 -8.11 1.67 23.16
CA GLN A 87 -9.39 1.75 22.44
C GLN A 87 -9.43 2.91 21.43
N PRO A 88 -8.47 3.00 20.49
CA PRO A 88 -8.45 4.07 19.50
C PRO A 88 -9.73 4.05 18.66
N THR A 89 -10.18 5.23 18.26
CA THR A 89 -11.34 5.37 17.35
C THR A 89 -10.93 5.26 15.89
N HIS A 90 -9.68 5.59 15.60
CA HIS A 90 -9.08 5.45 14.26
C HIS A 90 -7.59 5.12 14.37
N LEU A 91 -7.05 4.59 13.26
CA LEU A 91 -5.63 4.23 13.14
C LEU A 91 -5.09 4.67 11.78
N ILE A 92 -3.80 4.99 11.73
CA ILE A 92 -3.04 5.12 10.48
C ILE A 92 -2.08 3.95 10.39
N LEU A 93 -2.23 3.15 9.34
CA LEU A 93 -1.51 1.90 9.17
C LEU A 93 -0.99 1.74 7.74
N VAL A 94 -0.03 0.83 7.58
CA VAL A 94 0.38 0.32 6.27
C VAL A 94 -0.31 -1.03 6.01
N PRO A 95 -0.43 -1.47 4.73
CA PRO A 95 -1.15 -2.70 4.37
C PRO A 95 -0.77 -3.94 5.18
N ALA A 96 0.51 -4.14 5.49
CA ALA A 96 0.98 -5.28 6.26
C ALA A 96 0.28 -5.45 7.63
N PHE A 97 -0.09 -4.35 8.29
CA PHE A 97 -0.88 -4.43 9.54
C PHE A 97 -2.29 -4.93 9.28
N LEU A 98 -2.97 -4.42 8.24
CA LEU A 98 -4.32 -4.85 7.89
C LEU A 98 -4.35 -6.31 7.45
N GLU A 99 -3.33 -6.76 6.70
CA GLU A 99 -3.18 -8.17 6.31
C GLU A 99 -3.09 -9.09 7.53
N VAL A 100 -2.25 -8.75 8.50
CA VAL A 100 -2.13 -9.50 9.76
C VAL A 100 -3.45 -9.49 10.54
N MET A 101 -4.10 -8.32 10.66
CA MET A 101 -5.39 -8.19 11.33
C MET A 101 -6.46 -9.04 10.63
N ASN A 102 -6.53 -8.99 9.30
CA ASN A 102 -7.45 -9.78 8.48
C ASN A 102 -7.20 -11.29 8.66
N LYS A 103 -5.93 -11.74 8.56
CA LYS A 103 -5.55 -13.14 8.81
C LYS A 103 -6.00 -13.61 10.21
N LYS A 104 -5.85 -12.79 11.25
CA LYS A 104 -6.30 -13.10 12.61
C LYS A 104 -7.82 -13.26 12.70
N ILE A 105 -8.61 -12.40 12.03
CA ILE A 105 -10.09 -12.53 11.99
C ILE A 105 -10.49 -13.88 11.42
N TRP A 106 -9.98 -14.21 10.23
CA TRP A 106 -10.35 -15.46 9.56
C TRP A 106 -9.80 -16.70 10.27
N ALA A 107 -8.60 -16.64 10.85
CA ALA A 107 -8.05 -17.74 11.66
C ALA A 107 -8.90 -18.01 12.91
N ALA A 108 -9.34 -16.96 13.61
CA ALA A 108 -10.23 -17.12 14.75
C ALA A 108 -11.60 -17.72 14.36
N ALA A 109 -12.15 -17.30 13.22
CA ALA A 109 -13.40 -17.85 12.68
C ALA A 109 -13.25 -19.33 12.31
N ARG A 110 -12.17 -19.72 11.66
CA ARG A 110 -11.87 -21.13 11.31
C ARG A 110 -11.69 -21.99 12.54
N LYS A 111 -10.86 -21.54 13.50
CA LYS A 111 -10.62 -22.26 14.76
C LYS A 111 -11.92 -22.51 15.52
N GLY A 112 -12.86 -21.59 15.46
CA GLY A 112 -14.18 -21.72 16.08
C GLY A 112 -15.22 -22.46 15.23
N GLY A 113 -14.90 -22.95 14.04
CA GLY A 113 -15.85 -23.57 13.12
C GLY A 113 -16.94 -22.59 12.60
N LYS A 114 -16.67 -21.27 12.66
CA LYS A 114 -17.65 -20.20 12.40
C LYS A 114 -17.39 -19.43 11.12
N GLU A 115 -16.52 -19.92 10.22
CA GLU A 115 -16.17 -19.20 8.99
C GLU A 115 -17.42 -18.99 8.10
N GLY A 116 -18.23 -20.02 7.89
CA GLY A 116 -19.48 -19.91 7.13
C GLY A 116 -20.47 -18.95 7.78
N LEU A 117 -20.60 -18.99 9.10
CA LEU A 117 -21.45 -18.07 9.87
C LEU A 117 -20.97 -16.61 9.68
N LEU A 118 -19.67 -16.35 9.81
CA LEU A 118 -19.10 -15.02 9.63
C LEU A 118 -19.38 -14.46 8.22
N LYS A 119 -19.18 -15.28 7.17
CA LYS A 119 -19.50 -14.93 5.78
C LYS A 119 -20.99 -14.62 5.60
N GLY A 120 -21.87 -15.46 6.16
CA GLY A 120 -23.31 -15.26 6.11
C GLY A 120 -23.76 -13.98 6.82
N MET A 121 -23.19 -13.70 7.99
CA MET A 121 -23.46 -12.46 8.74
C MET A 121 -23.00 -11.21 7.97
N MET A 122 -21.82 -11.25 7.32
CA MET A 122 -21.33 -10.16 6.47
C MET A 122 -22.27 -9.93 5.28
N ALA A 123 -22.71 -11.00 4.60
CA ALA A 123 -23.63 -10.90 3.48
C ALA A 123 -24.96 -10.28 3.89
N LEU A 124 -25.55 -10.76 5.02
CA LEU A 124 -26.80 -10.22 5.57
C LEU A 124 -26.66 -8.74 5.94
N SER A 125 -25.59 -8.39 6.65
CA SER A 125 -25.34 -7.00 7.06
C SER A 125 -25.18 -6.08 5.86
N ASN A 126 -24.42 -6.49 4.85
CA ASN A 126 -24.24 -5.72 3.62
C ASN A 126 -25.55 -5.60 2.82
N PHE A 127 -26.41 -6.61 2.86
CA PHE A 127 -27.73 -6.54 2.26
C PHE A 127 -28.62 -5.52 2.97
N LEU A 128 -28.69 -5.55 4.30
CA LEU A 128 -29.48 -4.59 5.10
C LEU A 128 -29.03 -3.14 4.91
N ARG A 129 -27.72 -2.92 4.73
CA ARG A 129 -27.18 -1.57 4.44
C ARG A 129 -27.73 -0.95 3.17
N LYS A 130 -28.13 -1.74 2.16
CA LYS A 130 -28.78 -1.21 0.94
C LYS A 130 -30.13 -0.55 1.25
N PHE A 131 -30.74 -0.89 2.38
CA PHE A 131 -31.97 -0.29 2.88
C PHE A 131 -31.74 0.74 3.99
N GLY A 132 -30.48 1.18 4.20
CA GLY A 132 -30.14 2.16 5.22
C GLY A 132 -30.03 1.60 6.64
N ILE A 133 -30.12 0.27 6.82
CA ILE A 133 -30.05 -0.38 8.14
C ILE A 133 -28.60 -0.84 8.40
N ASP A 134 -27.89 -0.14 9.26
CA ASP A 134 -26.51 -0.49 9.65
C ASP A 134 -26.48 -1.13 11.03
N ILE A 135 -26.29 -2.44 11.06
CA ILE A 135 -26.17 -3.25 12.29
C ILE A 135 -24.77 -3.80 12.53
N ARG A 136 -23.80 -3.41 11.69
CA ARG A 136 -22.44 -3.99 11.70
C ARG A 136 -21.81 -4.00 13.09
N ARG A 137 -21.77 -2.87 13.76
CA ARG A 137 -21.12 -2.74 15.08
C ARG A 137 -21.78 -3.57 16.19
N THR A 138 -23.08 -3.77 16.10
CA THR A 138 -23.83 -4.66 17.02
C THR A 138 -23.58 -6.12 16.68
N LEU A 139 -23.70 -6.48 15.41
CA LEU A 139 -23.59 -7.85 14.91
C LEU A 139 -22.17 -8.41 15.09
N PHE A 140 -21.14 -7.59 14.85
CA PHE A 140 -19.73 -7.99 14.91
C PHE A 140 -19.01 -7.53 16.21
N LYS A 141 -19.75 -7.24 17.29
CA LYS A 141 -19.16 -6.79 18.57
C LYS A 141 -18.04 -7.70 19.09
N SER A 142 -18.19 -9.02 18.95
CA SER A 142 -17.18 -10.01 19.36
C SER A 142 -15.92 -9.96 18.47
N VAL A 143 -16.09 -9.70 17.16
CA VAL A 143 -14.99 -9.55 16.19
C VAL A 143 -14.25 -8.24 16.38
N LEU A 144 -14.97 -7.19 16.80
CA LEU A 144 -14.40 -5.84 17.05
C LEU A 144 -13.68 -5.73 18.39
N LYS A 145 -14.00 -6.59 19.36
CA LYS A 145 -13.41 -6.56 20.72
C LYS A 145 -11.88 -6.63 20.73
N PRO A 146 -11.20 -7.49 19.93
CA PRO A 146 -9.73 -7.50 19.83
C PRO A 146 -9.13 -6.20 19.30
N PHE A 147 -9.92 -5.38 18.61
CA PHE A 147 -9.54 -4.05 18.10
C PHE A 147 -9.99 -2.91 19.04
N GLY A 148 -10.14 -3.20 20.33
CA GLY A 148 -10.55 -2.22 21.34
C GLY A 148 -12.05 -1.87 21.34
N GLY A 149 -12.84 -2.38 20.40
CA GLY A 149 -14.29 -2.18 20.30
C GLY A 149 -14.74 -0.80 19.82
N LYS A 150 -13.86 0.21 19.83
CA LYS A 150 -14.17 1.59 19.41
C LYS A 150 -13.59 1.97 18.05
N LEU A 151 -12.75 1.12 17.46
CA LEU A 151 -12.14 1.39 16.14
C LEU A 151 -13.23 1.48 15.07
N GLU A 152 -13.29 2.63 14.40
CA GLU A 152 -14.29 2.97 13.36
C GLU A 152 -13.66 3.16 11.99
N MET A 153 -12.39 3.61 11.95
CA MET A 153 -11.73 3.96 10.72
C MET A 153 -10.25 3.58 10.75
N ILE A 154 -9.74 3.18 9.58
CA ILE A 154 -8.31 3.00 9.35
C ILE A 154 -7.95 3.78 8.09
N ILE A 155 -6.97 4.67 8.18
CA ILE A 155 -6.34 5.32 7.02
C ILE A 155 -5.13 4.47 6.64
N CYS A 156 -5.12 3.96 5.42
CA CYS A 156 -4.07 3.06 4.94
C CYS A 156 -3.31 3.67 3.76
N GLY A 157 -2.00 3.56 3.77
CA GLY A 157 -1.16 4.08 2.70
C GLY A 157 0.25 3.49 2.69
N GLY A 158 1.08 3.95 1.76
CA GLY A 158 2.49 3.56 1.65
C GLY A 158 2.77 2.30 0.80
N ALA A 159 1.75 1.49 0.51
CA ALA A 159 1.81 0.38 -0.43
C ALA A 159 0.40 0.04 -0.94
N LYS A 160 0.32 -0.82 -1.96
CA LYS A 160 -0.98 -1.29 -2.49
C LYS A 160 -1.68 -2.13 -1.43
N LEU A 161 -2.97 -1.87 -1.22
CA LEU A 161 -3.84 -2.63 -0.33
C LEU A 161 -4.83 -3.45 -1.16
N ASP A 162 -5.02 -4.72 -0.78
CA ASP A 162 -5.99 -5.60 -1.41
C ASP A 162 -7.43 -5.14 -1.10
N GLU A 163 -8.27 -5.07 -2.13
CA GLU A 163 -9.67 -4.66 -2.02
C GLU A 163 -10.49 -5.60 -1.14
N ASP A 164 -10.20 -6.90 -1.13
CA ASP A 164 -10.94 -7.86 -0.31
C ASP A 164 -10.71 -7.63 1.18
N ILE A 165 -9.52 -7.11 1.55
CA ILE A 165 -9.25 -6.67 2.91
C ILE A 165 -10.11 -5.46 3.25
N ILE A 166 -10.16 -4.45 2.37
CA ILE A 166 -11.02 -3.27 2.55
C ILE A 166 -12.47 -3.70 2.75
N ARG A 167 -12.98 -4.58 1.89
CA ARG A 167 -14.36 -5.11 1.96
C ARG A 167 -14.62 -5.88 3.24
N THR A 168 -13.64 -6.67 3.71
CA THR A 168 -13.77 -7.42 4.98
C THR A 168 -13.93 -6.47 6.16
N PHE A 169 -13.07 -5.46 6.27
CA PHE A 169 -13.14 -4.48 7.35
C PHE A 169 -14.42 -3.63 7.28
N ASP A 170 -14.80 -3.16 6.09
CA ASP A 170 -16.06 -2.44 5.92
C ASP A 170 -17.27 -3.30 6.31
N SER A 171 -17.29 -4.57 5.95
CA SER A 171 -18.38 -5.49 6.29
C SER A 171 -18.56 -5.72 7.80
N ILE A 172 -17.53 -5.51 8.61
CA ILE A 172 -17.59 -5.62 10.07
C ILE A 172 -17.73 -4.26 10.78
N GLY A 173 -17.80 -3.16 10.03
CA GLY A 173 -18.04 -1.82 10.56
C GLY A 173 -16.77 -1.02 10.88
N ILE A 174 -15.66 -1.31 10.21
CA ILE A 174 -14.44 -0.50 10.21
C ILE A 174 -14.22 0.02 8.78
N THR A 175 -14.32 1.33 8.60
CA THR A 175 -14.06 1.97 7.31
C THR A 175 -12.56 2.03 7.03
N VAL A 176 -12.11 1.56 5.88
CA VAL A 176 -10.71 1.65 5.46
C VAL A 176 -10.59 2.66 4.32
N LEU A 177 -9.84 3.73 4.57
CA LEU A 177 -9.59 4.80 3.61
C LEU A 177 -8.19 4.65 3.04
N ASN A 178 -8.11 4.29 1.77
CA ASN A 178 -6.83 4.17 1.08
C ASN A 178 -6.36 5.54 0.58
N GLY A 179 -5.06 5.83 0.75
CA GLY A 179 -4.42 7.06 0.31
C GLY A 179 -3.08 6.82 -0.35
N TYR A 180 -2.65 7.78 -1.14
CA TYR A 180 -1.38 7.77 -1.86
C TYR A 180 -0.57 9.00 -1.54
N GLY A 181 0.72 8.77 -1.37
CA GLY A 181 1.67 9.83 -1.11
C GLY A 181 3.10 9.34 -1.08
N ILE A 182 4.01 10.29 -1.18
CA ILE A 182 5.46 10.09 -1.17
C ILE A 182 6.11 11.18 -0.33
N THR A 183 7.31 10.93 0.15
CA THR A 183 8.04 11.88 1.02
C THR A 183 8.18 13.25 0.37
N GLU A 184 8.43 13.30 -0.93
CA GLU A 184 8.57 14.52 -1.73
C GLU A 184 7.30 15.37 -1.82
N CYS A 185 6.15 14.82 -1.37
CA CYS A 185 4.85 15.51 -1.34
C CYS A 185 4.28 15.66 0.09
N SER A 186 5.06 15.54 1.14
CA SER A 186 4.84 15.93 2.55
C SER A 186 3.88 15.12 3.45
N PRO A 187 3.34 13.93 3.20
CA PRO A 187 3.52 13.09 2.03
C PRO A 187 2.31 13.00 1.09
N LEU A 188 1.12 13.53 1.44
CA LEU A 188 -0.17 13.15 0.84
C LEU A 188 -0.40 13.81 -0.52
N ILE A 189 -0.75 12.99 -1.50
CA ILE A 189 -1.15 13.43 -2.85
C ILE A 189 -2.65 13.25 -3.04
N SER A 190 -3.18 12.09 -2.64
CA SER A 190 -4.59 11.75 -2.78
C SER A 190 -5.07 10.85 -1.66
N ALA A 191 -6.37 10.86 -1.40
CA ALA A 191 -7.00 9.96 -0.46
C ALA A 191 -8.47 9.73 -0.79
N ASN A 192 -8.97 8.55 -0.45
CA ASN A 192 -10.40 8.30 -0.31
C ASN A 192 -10.93 9.09 0.89
N ARG A 193 -12.21 9.51 0.84
CA ARG A 193 -12.88 10.26 1.91
C ARG A 193 -13.93 9.40 2.59
N ASN A 194 -14.31 9.73 3.81
CA ASN A 194 -15.26 8.92 4.59
C ASN A 194 -16.54 8.52 3.83
N LYS A 195 -17.14 9.43 3.09
CA LYS A 195 -18.39 9.21 2.35
C LYS A 195 -18.21 9.17 0.82
N TYR A 196 -16.98 9.31 0.34
CA TYR A 196 -16.67 9.37 -1.07
C TYR A 196 -15.45 8.50 -1.36
N GLN A 197 -15.73 7.24 -1.69
CA GLN A 197 -14.72 6.20 -1.87
C GLN A 197 -14.98 5.45 -3.18
N LYS A 198 -13.91 5.04 -3.84
CA LYS A 198 -13.97 4.18 -5.02
C LYS A 198 -13.02 3.00 -4.86
N PRO A 199 -13.53 1.77 -4.84
CA PRO A 199 -12.68 0.58 -4.69
C PRO A 199 -11.57 0.53 -5.74
N GLY A 200 -10.40 0.04 -5.33
CA GLY A 200 -9.21 -0.05 -6.20
C GLY A 200 -8.48 1.28 -6.43
N SER A 201 -9.10 2.44 -6.14
CA SER A 201 -8.44 3.74 -6.24
C SER A 201 -7.70 4.11 -4.96
N VAL A 202 -6.75 5.04 -5.09
CA VAL A 202 -6.09 5.72 -3.97
C VAL A 202 -6.70 7.09 -3.67
N GLY A 203 -7.94 7.29 -4.12
CA GLY A 203 -8.71 8.51 -3.91
C GLY A 203 -8.52 9.56 -5.01
N THR A 204 -9.08 10.73 -4.75
CA THR A 204 -8.89 11.92 -5.58
C THR A 204 -7.80 12.81 -4.99
N PRO A 205 -7.16 13.69 -5.79
CA PRO A 205 -6.17 14.63 -5.27
C PRO A 205 -6.70 15.43 -4.06
N ILE A 206 -5.82 15.69 -3.09
CA ILE A 206 -6.15 16.60 -1.98
C ILE A 206 -6.33 18.03 -2.49
N LEU A 207 -6.98 18.88 -1.70
CA LEU A 207 -7.19 20.28 -2.06
C LEU A 207 -5.86 20.97 -2.42
N ALA A 208 -5.89 21.81 -3.46
CA ALA A 208 -4.75 22.54 -4.01
C ALA A 208 -3.65 21.66 -4.64
N CYS A 209 -3.78 20.33 -4.64
CA CYS A 209 -2.90 19.43 -5.35
C CYS A 209 -3.46 19.13 -6.76
N ARG A 210 -2.63 19.31 -7.79
CA ARG A 210 -2.96 18.98 -9.18
C ARG A 210 -2.18 17.76 -9.61
N VAL A 211 -2.86 16.81 -10.22
CA VAL A 211 -2.27 15.59 -10.75
C VAL A 211 -2.50 15.52 -12.25
N LYS A 212 -1.47 15.16 -12.98
CA LYS A 212 -1.57 14.78 -14.40
C LYS A 212 -0.87 13.45 -14.62
N ILE A 213 -1.25 12.77 -15.69
CA ILE A 213 -0.53 11.59 -16.20
C ILE A 213 0.36 12.06 -17.34
N ASP A 214 1.66 11.84 -17.22
CA ASP A 214 2.64 12.19 -18.24
C ASP A 214 2.85 11.01 -19.19
N ASN A 215 2.86 11.31 -20.49
CA ASN A 215 2.99 10.33 -21.57
C ASN A 215 2.08 9.10 -21.43
N PRO A 216 0.74 9.28 -21.35
CA PRO A 216 -0.18 8.16 -21.17
C PRO A 216 -0.18 7.26 -22.42
N ASP A 217 -0.23 5.94 -22.18
CA ASP A 217 -0.43 4.94 -23.22
C ASP A 217 -1.91 4.85 -23.68
N GLU A 218 -2.23 3.86 -24.53
CA GLU A 218 -3.59 3.62 -25.05
C GLU A 218 -4.64 3.34 -23.94
N ASN A 219 -4.21 2.93 -22.75
CA ASN A 219 -5.05 2.67 -21.59
C ASN A 219 -5.11 3.87 -20.63
N GLY A 220 -4.47 4.99 -20.96
CA GLY A 220 -4.36 6.17 -20.13
C GLY A 220 -3.34 6.01 -18.99
N GLU A 221 -2.47 4.98 -19.02
CA GLU A 221 -1.44 4.72 -18.03
C GLU A 221 -0.13 5.43 -18.37
N GLY A 222 0.41 6.17 -17.41
CA GLY A 222 1.67 6.91 -17.54
C GLY A 222 2.22 7.32 -16.20
N GLU A 223 3.25 8.15 -16.19
CA GLU A 223 3.84 8.63 -14.94
C GLU A 223 2.92 9.64 -14.26
N ILE A 224 2.66 9.42 -12.98
CA ILE A 224 1.90 10.35 -12.15
C ILE A 224 2.78 11.56 -11.84
N CYS A 225 2.36 12.75 -12.27
CA CYS A 225 3.05 14.00 -11.99
C CYS A 225 2.19 14.91 -11.13
N VAL A 226 2.81 15.59 -10.17
CA VAL A 226 2.12 16.33 -9.10
C VAL A 226 2.61 17.76 -9.04
N LYS A 227 1.68 18.70 -8.88
CA LYS A 227 1.97 20.11 -8.62
C LYS A 227 1.08 20.61 -7.51
N GLY A 228 1.67 21.17 -6.46
CA GLY A 228 0.90 21.67 -5.33
C GLY A 228 1.80 22.24 -4.22
N PRO A 229 1.20 22.87 -3.23
CA PRO A 229 1.92 23.47 -2.11
C PRO A 229 2.52 22.45 -1.15
N ASN A 230 2.12 21.18 -1.28
CA ASN A 230 2.67 20.02 -0.55
C ASN A 230 3.99 19.49 -1.14
N VAL A 231 4.35 19.90 -2.37
CA VAL A 231 5.57 19.43 -3.04
C VAL A 231 6.82 20.08 -2.42
N MET A 232 7.86 19.29 -2.22
CA MET A 232 9.14 19.64 -1.58
C MET A 232 9.82 20.87 -2.20
N LEU A 233 10.76 21.46 -1.45
CA LEU A 233 11.66 22.51 -1.96
C LEU A 233 12.71 21.97 -2.94
N GLY A 234 13.06 20.69 -2.85
CA GLY A 234 14.07 20.00 -3.63
C GLY A 234 14.86 19.00 -2.78
N TYR A 235 15.91 18.43 -3.38
CA TYR A 235 16.80 17.51 -2.69
C TYR A 235 18.01 18.25 -2.08
N PHE A 236 18.30 17.97 -0.81
CA PHE A 236 19.38 18.60 -0.06
C PHE A 236 20.74 18.32 -0.71
N ASN A 237 21.51 19.38 -0.96
CA ASN A 237 22.81 19.34 -1.62
C ASN A 237 22.83 18.56 -2.95
N ASN A 238 21.68 18.54 -3.67
CA ASN A 238 21.58 17.84 -4.95
C ASN A 238 20.70 18.63 -5.95
N PRO A 239 21.21 19.75 -6.48
CA PRO A 239 20.46 20.60 -7.40
C PRO A 239 20.17 19.91 -8.76
N GLU A 240 21.06 19.03 -9.21
CA GLU A 240 20.88 18.28 -10.46
C GLU A 240 19.67 17.34 -10.35
N ALA A 241 19.62 16.49 -9.31
CA ALA A 241 18.47 15.62 -9.09
C ALA A 241 17.19 16.42 -8.82
N THR A 242 17.30 17.62 -8.26
CA THR A 242 16.13 18.51 -8.10
C THR A 242 15.63 18.99 -9.44
N ALA A 243 16.51 19.46 -10.33
CA ALA A 243 16.13 19.93 -11.66
C ALA A 243 15.51 18.80 -12.52
N GLU A 244 16.06 17.59 -12.45
CA GLU A 244 15.54 16.40 -13.14
C GLU A 244 14.16 15.95 -12.64
N ALA A 245 13.82 16.27 -11.39
CA ALA A 245 12.58 15.82 -10.76
C ALA A 245 11.35 16.65 -11.16
N PHE A 246 11.54 17.80 -11.81
CA PHE A 246 10.45 18.69 -12.21
C PHE A 246 10.44 18.87 -13.73
N ASP A 247 9.25 18.91 -14.30
CA ASP A 247 9.08 19.31 -15.70
C ASP A 247 9.10 20.85 -15.88
N LYS A 248 9.07 21.30 -17.13
CA LYS A 248 9.04 22.73 -17.50
C LYS A 248 7.83 23.49 -16.97
N ASP A 249 6.74 22.80 -16.68
CA ASP A 249 5.50 23.37 -16.15
C ASP A 249 5.47 23.33 -14.62
N GLY A 250 6.53 22.83 -13.96
CA GLY A 250 6.70 22.74 -12.51
C GLY A 250 5.94 21.60 -11.87
N TYR A 251 5.61 20.54 -12.62
CA TYR A 251 5.11 19.30 -12.04
C TYR A 251 6.28 18.41 -11.61
N PHE A 252 6.16 17.87 -10.42
CA PHE A 252 7.10 16.90 -9.87
C PHE A 252 6.78 15.50 -10.43
N HIS A 253 7.80 14.80 -10.93
CA HIS A 253 7.73 13.42 -11.39
C HIS A 253 7.86 12.45 -10.22
N THR A 254 6.77 11.73 -9.91
CA THR A 254 6.74 10.86 -8.71
C THR A 254 7.51 9.56 -8.87
N GLY A 255 7.79 9.15 -10.10
CA GLY A 255 8.31 7.83 -10.42
C GLY A 255 7.29 6.70 -10.21
N ASP A 256 6.04 7.03 -9.92
CA ASP A 256 4.92 6.09 -9.88
C ASP A 256 4.13 6.14 -11.18
N TYR A 257 3.71 4.98 -11.68
CA TYR A 257 2.83 4.85 -12.84
C TYR A 257 1.40 4.61 -12.39
N GLY A 258 0.48 5.16 -13.16
CA GLY A 258 -0.94 5.02 -12.90
C GLY A 258 -1.79 5.74 -13.93
N ARG A 259 -3.07 5.82 -13.65
CA ARG A 259 -4.06 6.51 -14.49
C ARG A 259 -5.04 7.32 -13.65
N LEU A 260 -5.66 8.27 -14.30
CA LEU A 260 -6.83 9.00 -13.81
C LEU A 260 -8.06 8.50 -14.58
N ASP A 261 -9.16 8.28 -13.88
CA ASP A 261 -10.44 8.11 -14.57
C ASP A 261 -11.13 9.47 -14.83
N GLU A 262 -12.27 9.44 -15.52
CA GLU A 262 -13.03 10.64 -15.90
C GLU A 262 -13.52 11.46 -14.71
N GLU A 263 -13.68 10.83 -13.54
CA GLU A 263 -14.08 11.49 -12.29
C GLU A 263 -12.88 11.98 -11.48
N GLY A 264 -11.65 11.77 -11.95
CA GLY A 264 -10.42 12.19 -11.29
C GLY A 264 -9.92 11.26 -10.18
N TRP A 265 -10.38 10.00 -10.13
CA TRP A 265 -9.83 9.00 -9.24
C TRP A 265 -8.51 8.48 -9.74
N ILE A 266 -7.53 8.35 -8.83
CA ILE A 266 -6.18 7.88 -9.13
C ILE A 266 -6.09 6.38 -8.88
N TYR A 267 -5.53 5.65 -9.85
CA TYR A 267 -5.20 4.23 -9.77
C TYR A 267 -3.72 4.06 -9.99
N ILE A 268 -3.02 3.42 -9.06
CA ILE A 268 -1.59 3.14 -9.17
C ILE A 268 -1.40 1.76 -9.75
N THR A 269 -0.62 1.66 -10.82
CA THR A 269 -0.28 0.39 -11.48
C THR A 269 1.08 -0.14 -11.06
N GLY A 270 2.08 0.73 -10.85
CA GLY A 270 3.39 0.30 -10.41
C GLY A 270 4.42 1.42 -10.30
N ARG A 271 5.70 1.02 -10.21
CA ARG A 271 6.84 1.93 -10.18
C ARG A 271 7.53 1.99 -11.54
N LYS A 272 7.83 3.20 -12.03
CA LYS A 272 8.56 3.44 -13.28
C LYS A 272 9.85 2.61 -13.37
N LYS A 273 10.63 2.58 -12.29
CA LYS A 273 11.90 1.85 -12.19
C LYS A 273 11.78 0.32 -12.21
N ASN A 274 10.60 -0.21 -11.90
CA ASN A 274 10.34 -1.65 -11.87
C ASN A 274 9.68 -2.13 -13.16
N LEU A 275 9.24 -1.19 -14.02
CA LEU A 275 8.56 -1.47 -15.27
C LEU A 275 9.39 -2.41 -16.14
N ILE A 276 8.78 -3.49 -16.59
CA ILE A 276 9.36 -4.41 -17.57
C ILE A 276 8.79 -4.05 -18.95
N ILE A 277 9.65 -3.56 -19.82
CA ILE A 277 9.27 -3.22 -21.21
C ILE A 277 9.65 -4.39 -22.10
N LEU A 278 8.65 -5.01 -22.71
CA LEU A 278 8.88 -6.11 -23.65
C LEU A 278 9.37 -5.59 -24.99
N SER A 279 10.01 -6.46 -25.80
CA SER A 279 10.51 -6.14 -27.12
C SER A 279 9.43 -5.65 -28.10
N ASN A 280 8.16 -5.97 -27.84
CA ASN A 280 7.01 -5.48 -28.61
C ASN A 280 6.44 -4.14 -28.08
N GLY A 281 7.14 -3.47 -27.15
CA GLY A 281 6.72 -2.19 -26.54
C GLY A 281 5.66 -2.29 -25.44
N LYS A 282 5.17 -3.49 -25.12
CA LYS A 282 4.17 -3.64 -24.05
C LYS A 282 4.81 -3.52 -22.66
N ASN A 283 4.12 -2.81 -21.79
CA ASN A 283 4.49 -2.60 -20.40
C ASN A 283 3.93 -3.71 -19.49
N ILE A 284 4.77 -4.20 -18.58
CA ILE A 284 4.36 -5.09 -17.51
C ILE A 284 4.76 -4.44 -16.19
N TYR A 285 3.79 -4.29 -15.31
CA TYR A 285 3.97 -3.77 -13.96
C TYR A 285 4.11 -4.95 -13.00
N PRO A 286 5.33 -5.22 -12.46
CA PRO A 286 5.56 -6.36 -11.57
C PRO A 286 4.62 -6.36 -10.36
N GLU A 287 4.29 -5.19 -9.83
CA GLU A 287 3.43 -5.02 -8.66
C GLU A 287 2.00 -5.54 -8.88
N GLU A 288 1.51 -5.53 -10.12
CA GLU A 288 0.20 -6.13 -10.45
C GLU A 288 0.25 -7.65 -10.30
N LEU A 289 1.31 -8.26 -10.83
CA LEU A 289 1.50 -9.72 -10.78
C LEU A 289 1.78 -10.17 -9.34
N GLU A 290 2.55 -9.40 -8.58
CA GLU A 290 2.81 -9.65 -7.17
C GLU A 290 1.53 -9.62 -6.34
N ALA A 291 0.63 -8.68 -6.60
CA ALA A 291 -0.65 -8.59 -5.92
C ALA A 291 -1.52 -9.84 -6.15
N GLU A 292 -1.49 -10.43 -7.34
CA GLU A 292 -2.19 -11.69 -7.61
C GLU A 292 -1.51 -12.89 -6.95
N LEU A 293 -0.17 -12.94 -7.01
CA LEU A 293 0.61 -14.01 -6.39
C LEU A 293 0.49 -14.01 -4.86
N GLN A 294 0.39 -12.83 -4.23
CA GLN A 294 0.23 -12.70 -2.78
C GLN A 294 -1.09 -13.31 -2.26
N LYS A 295 -2.09 -13.48 -3.12
CA LYS A 295 -3.36 -14.15 -2.78
C LYS A 295 -3.23 -15.67 -2.69
N ILE A 296 -2.16 -16.26 -3.25
CA ILE A 296 -1.89 -17.69 -3.16
C ILE A 296 -1.61 -18.02 -1.70
N GLU A 297 -2.33 -19.00 -1.18
CA GLU A 297 -2.08 -19.47 0.18
C GLU A 297 -0.70 -20.10 0.31
N GLY A 298 0.04 -19.72 1.33
CA GLY A 298 1.43 -20.14 1.53
C GLY A 298 2.47 -19.19 0.91
N VAL A 299 2.07 -18.11 0.23
CA VAL A 299 2.99 -17.02 -0.12
C VAL A 299 3.19 -16.12 1.10
N SER A 300 4.42 -16.08 1.60
CA SER A 300 4.81 -15.13 2.63
C SER A 300 5.25 -13.81 2.01
N GLU A 301 6.15 -13.87 1.02
CA GLU A 301 6.64 -12.72 0.27
C GLU A 301 6.85 -13.12 -1.19
N VAL A 302 6.69 -12.15 -2.10
CA VAL A 302 6.90 -12.38 -3.53
C VAL A 302 7.46 -11.13 -4.20
N VAL A 303 8.34 -11.35 -5.18
CA VAL A 303 8.84 -10.31 -6.09
C VAL A 303 8.81 -10.85 -7.51
N VAL A 304 8.32 -10.02 -8.43
CA VAL A 304 8.32 -10.29 -9.85
C VAL A 304 9.36 -9.39 -10.54
N TYR A 305 10.13 -9.96 -11.46
CA TYR A 305 11.16 -9.24 -12.22
C TYR A 305 11.41 -9.83 -13.60
N ALA A 306 12.08 -9.08 -14.45
CA ALA A 306 12.66 -9.61 -15.69
C ALA A 306 13.90 -10.42 -15.36
N GLY A 307 13.87 -11.71 -15.62
CA GLY A 307 15.01 -12.60 -15.46
C GLY A 307 16.05 -12.37 -16.57
N GLU A 308 17.32 -12.42 -16.19
CA GLU A 308 18.48 -12.21 -17.06
C GLU A 308 19.08 -13.58 -17.40
N SER A 309 19.10 -13.94 -18.69
CA SER A 309 19.73 -15.16 -19.18
C SER A 309 21.06 -14.87 -19.84
N LYS A 310 22.11 -15.62 -19.49
CA LYS A 310 23.41 -15.54 -20.19
C LYS A 310 23.36 -16.15 -21.58
N ILE A 311 22.43 -17.10 -21.79
CA ILE A 311 22.30 -17.87 -23.04
C ILE A 311 21.36 -17.15 -24.02
N GLN A 312 20.25 -16.59 -23.53
CA GLN A 312 19.22 -15.93 -24.34
C GLN A 312 19.09 -14.44 -23.96
N LYS A 313 20.13 -13.66 -24.26
CA LYS A 313 20.25 -12.26 -23.85
C LYS A 313 19.08 -11.34 -24.27
N ASP A 314 18.44 -11.66 -25.40
CA ASP A 314 17.37 -10.79 -25.96
C ASP A 314 15.96 -11.22 -25.52
N LYS A 315 15.84 -12.30 -24.72
CA LYS A 315 14.55 -12.82 -24.30
C LYS A 315 14.24 -12.44 -22.87
N ILE A 316 13.27 -11.56 -22.70
CA ILE A 316 12.74 -11.22 -21.38
C ILE A 316 11.90 -12.39 -20.85
N THR A 317 12.32 -12.93 -19.71
CA THR A 317 11.59 -13.98 -19.00
C THR A 317 11.01 -13.38 -17.71
N ILE A 318 9.69 -13.45 -17.54
CA ILE A 318 9.05 -12.99 -16.32
C ILE A 318 9.20 -14.05 -15.25
N VAL A 319 9.86 -13.70 -14.17
CA VAL A 319 10.15 -14.57 -13.02
C VAL A 319 9.37 -14.10 -11.81
N ALA A 320 8.72 -15.03 -11.12
CA ALA A 320 8.19 -14.82 -9.78
C ALA A 320 9.11 -15.50 -8.78
N GLU A 321 9.74 -14.74 -7.90
CA GLU A 321 10.53 -15.29 -6.80
C GLU A 321 9.71 -15.20 -5.52
N ILE A 322 9.46 -16.36 -4.89
CA ILE A 322 8.54 -16.51 -3.76
C ILE A 322 9.32 -17.00 -2.54
N TYR A 323 9.09 -16.34 -1.41
CA TYR A 323 9.41 -16.88 -0.10
C TYR A 323 8.15 -17.50 0.51
N PRO A 324 8.13 -18.85 0.65
CA PRO A 324 6.97 -19.57 1.17
C PRO A 324 6.80 -19.45 2.68
N ASP A 325 5.56 -19.59 3.15
CA ASP A 325 5.24 -19.93 4.53
C ASP A 325 5.34 -21.47 4.67
N PHE A 326 6.55 -21.97 4.91
CA PHE A 326 6.84 -23.40 5.00
C PHE A 326 6.03 -24.12 6.08
N ASP A 327 5.77 -23.45 7.21
CA ASP A 327 4.98 -24.03 8.31
C ASP A 327 3.53 -24.25 7.89
N LEU A 328 2.95 -23.27 7.20
CA LEU A 328 1.59 -23.38 6.67
C LEU A 328 1.49 -24.47 5.60
N LEU A 329 2.45 -24.52 4.67
CA LEU A 329 2.46 -25.55 3.62
C LEU A 329 2.58 -26.95 4.21
N LYS A 330 3.46 -27.14 5.19
CA LYS A 330 3.60 -28.41 5.91
C LYS A 330 2.32 -28.79 6.65
N ALA A 331 1.69 -27.86 7.34
CA ALA A 331 0.41 -28.07 8.03
C ALA A 331 -0.72 -28.49 7.07
N ARG A 332 -0.62 -28.12 5.79
CA ARG A 332 -1.56 -28.51 4.72
C ARG A 332 -1.18 -29.80 3.98
N GLY A 333 -0.10 -30.44 4.33
CA GLY A 333 0.37 -31.64 3.67
C GLY A 333 0.94 -31.41 2.27
N VAL A 334 1.43 -30.19 1.97
CA VAL A 334 2.12 -29.90 0.71
C VAL A 334 3.52 -30.50 0.77
N GLU A 335 3.73 -31.61 0.08
CA GLU A 335 5.02 -32.34 0.06
C GLU A 335 6.05 -31.66 -0.84
N ASN A 336 5.60 -31.07 -1.97
CA ASN A 336 6.46 -30.39 -2.93
C ASN A 336 6.01 -28.93 -3.15
N PRO A 337 6.59 -27.97 -2.43
CA PRO A 337 6.25 -26.55 -2.57
C PRO A 337 6.46 -26.01 -3.99
N GLN A 338 7.51 -26.46 -4.71
CA GLN A 338 7.76 -25.99 -6.08
C GLN A 338 6.61 -26.36 -7.01
N SER A 339 6.21 -27.63 -7.02
CA SER A 339 5.08 -28.11 -7.84
C SER A 339 3.77 -27.40 -7.46
N TYR A 340 3.54 -27.19 -6.17
CA TYR A 340 2.37 -26.44 -5.67
C TYR A 340 2.30 -25.04 -6.25
N PHE A 341 3.37 -24.24 -6.15
CA PHE A 341 3.37 -22.88 -6.67
C PHE A 341 3.37 -22.83 -8.20
N ASP A 342 4.03 -23.76 -8.89
CA ASP A 342 3.97 -23.85 -10.35
C ASP A 342 2.52 -24.04 -10.83
N ASP A 343 1.73 -24.89 -10.15
CA ASP A 343 0.33 -25.12 -10.50
C ASP A 343 -0.55 -23.91 -10.17
N GLN A 344 -0.33 -23.24 -9.03
CA GLN A 344 -1.04 -22.01 -8.70
C GLN A 344 -0.75 -20.89 -9.71
N VAL A 345 0.50 -20.74 -10.13
CA VAL A 345 0.90 -19.75 -11.13
C VAL A 345 0.30 -20.05 -12.50
N LYS A 346 0.17 -21.33 -12.89
CA LYS A 346 -0.58 -21.70 -14.12
C LYS A 346 -2.03 -21.23 -14.08
N LEU A 347 -2.69 -21.33 -12.92
CA LEU A 347 -4.08 -20.84 -12.74
C LEU A 347 -4.15 -19.32 -12.85
N ILE A 348 -3.17 -18.60 -12.31
CA ILE A 348 -3.10 -17.14 -12.48
C ILE A 348 -2.85 -16.80 -13.95
N ASN A 349 -1.88 -17.44 -14.59
CA ASN A 349 -1.55 -17.22 -15.99
C ASN A 349 -2.74 -17.44 -16.94
N SER A 350 -3.65 -18.38 -16.61
CA SER A 350 -4.85 -18.63 -17.44
C SER A 350 -5.82 -17.44 -17.49
N LYS A 351 -5.71 -16.52 -16.52
CA LYS A 351 -6.54 -15.31 -16.41
C LYS A 351 -5.83 -14.06 -16.94
N LEU A 352 -4.52 -14.15 -17.18
CA LEU A 352 -3.71 -13.03 -17.62
C LEU A 352 -3.58 -13.01 -19.16
N PRO A 353 -3.40 -11.81 -19.76
CA PRO A 353 -2.95 -11.72 -21.14
C PRO A 353 -1.62 -12.48 -21.33
N VAL A 354 -1.46 -13.14 -22.48
CA VAL A 354 -0.31 -14.02 -22.75
C VAL A 354 1.05 -13.33 -22.52
N TYR A 355 1.13 -12.04 -22.82
CA TYR A 355 2.37 -11.27 -22.67
C TYR A 355 2.74 -11.00 -21.19
N LYS A 356 1.76 -11.04 -20.25
CA LYS A 356 1.99 -10.89 -18.80
C LYS A 356 2.29 -12.23 -18.11
N ALA A 357 2.27 -13.36 -18.83
CA ALA A 357 2.42 -14.67 -18.23
C ALA A 357 3.77 -14.86 -17.54
N ILE A 358 3.73 -15.28 -16.28
CA ILE A 358 4.90 -15.66 -15.48
C ILE A 358 5.44 -16.97 -16.04
N LYS A 359 6.71 -16.99 -16.44
CA LYS A 359 7.34 -18.12 -17.13
C LYS A 359 8.18 -19.00 -16.19
N ARG A 360 8.58 -18.45 -15.05
CA ARG A 360 9.41 -19.19 -14.09
C ARG A 360 9.02 -18.81 -12.65
N VAL A 361 8.92 -19.83 -11.81
CA VAL A 361 8.78 -19.68 -10.36
C VAL A 361 10.09 -20.10 -9.71
N LYS A 362 10.65 -19.23 -8.87
CA LYS A 362 11.85 -19.48 -8.07
C LYS A 362 11.45 -19.42 -6.60
N LEU A 363 11.74 -20.47 -5.84
CA LEU A 363 11.54 -20.47 -4.41
C LEU A 363 12.83 -20.06 -3.69
N ARG A 364 12.68 -19.40 -2.56
CA ARG A 364 13.79 -19.06 -1.68
C ARG A 364 13.55 -19.59 -0.27
N ASP A 365 14.63 -19.86 0.43
CA ASP A 365 14.60 -20.42 1.77
C ASP A 365 14.67 -19.35 2.87
N THR A 366 14.93 -18.11 2.50
CA THR A 366 15.07 -16.97 3.42
C THR A 366 14.25 -15.77 2.96
N GLU A 367 13.82 -14.94 3.91
CA GLU A 367 13.11 -13.68 3.62
C GLU A 367 13.91 -12.78 2.67
N PHE A 368 13.19 -11.94 1.92
CA PHE A 368 13.84 -10.88 1.16
C PHE A 368 14.48 -9.84 2.08
N GLN A 369 15.60 -9.26 1.63
CA GLN A 369 16.19 -8.13 2.32
C GLN A 369 15.21 -6.95 2.34
N LYS A 370 15.01 -6.36 3.51
CA LYS A 370 14.08 -5.24 3.71
C LYS A 370 14.81 -4.01 4.21
N ASN A 371 14.31 -2.84 3.82
CA ASN A 371 14.77 -1.57 4.35
C ASN A 371 14.13 -1.29 5.73
N THR A 372 14.46 -0.13 6.33
CA THR A 372 13.91 0.31 7.62
C THR A 372 12.39 0.46 7.63
N SER A 373 11.77 0.69 6.47
CA SER A 373 10.30 0.73 6.28
C SER A 373 9.69 -0.64 6.02
N ARG A 374 10.45 -1.73 6.17
CA ARG A 374 10.06 -3.11 5.86
C ARG A 374 9.66 -3.37 4.38
N LYS A 375 10.06 -2.51 3.46
CA LYS A 375 9.88 -2.72 2.02
C LYS A 375 11.03 -3.56 1.47
N ILE A 376 10.71 -4.49 0.57
CA ILE A 376 11.71 -5.36 -0.08
C ILE A 376 12.68 -4.51 -0.91
N VAL A 377 13.96 -4.80 -0.74
CA VAL A 377 15.08 -4.14 -1.45
C VAL A 377 15.31 -4.86 -2.78
N ARG A 378 14.63 -4.41 -3.84
CA ARG A 378 14.63 -5.10 -5.15
C ARG A 378 15.99 -5.16 -5.84
N PHE A 379 16.87 -4.18 -5.61
CA PHE A 379 18.20 -4.16 -6.24
C PHE A 379 19.16 -5.23 -5.68
N SER A 380 18.82 -5.86 -4.54
CA SER A 380 19.61 -6.98 -3.96
C SER A 380 19.23 -8.34 -4.53
N ILE A 381 18.22 -8.41 -5.43
CA ILE A 381 17.72 -9.66 -6.00
C ILE A 381 18.65 -10.10 -7.12
N ASP A 382 19.10 -11.35 -7.07
CA ASP A 382 19.82 -11.99 -8.17
C ASP A 382 18.82 -12.38 -9.27
N LYS A 383 18.91 -11.66 -10.39
CA LYS A 383 18.03 -11.86 -11.54
C LYS A 383 18.48 -12.93 -12.52
N GLN A 384 19.62 -13.57 -12.28
CA GLN A 384 20.11 -14.64 -13.14
C GLN A 384 19.18 -15.85 -13.10
N ILE A 385 18.91 -16.40 -14.28
CA ILE A 385 17.95 -17.50 -14.48
C ILE A 385 18.59 -18.77 -15.08
N ASP A 386 19.87 -18.71 -15.44
CA ASP A 386 20.63 -19.85 -15.98
C ASP A 386 21.45 -20.51 -14.89
#